data_27f58970621d2d0e2055d8d595c77b87
#
_entry.id   27f58970621d2d0e2055d8d595c77b87
#
_cell.length_a   1.000
_cell.length_b   1.000
_cell.length_c   1.000
_cell.angle_alpha   90.00
_cell.angle_beta   90.00
_cell.angle_gamma   90.00
#
_symmetry.space_group_name_H-M   'P 1'
#
loop_
_entity.id
_entity.type
_entity.pdbx_description
1 polymer ?
#
loop_
_entity_poly.entity_id
_entity_poly.type
_entity_poly.pdbx_seq_one_letter_code
_entity_poly.pdbx_strand_id
1 'polypeptide(L)'
;MKRNIYELAADFSPEADAMIEKWSSFGTYNCGIKRDARAKLEIMIHTIEGENIVKDYLNSQNNGRWHFTDPDRLLINDAYAPKNYPDLYNSVNHITCEIKEVNDRQWSTVGKTIFKLKCEKDNILSAVFHNADNCIIINSSHNKLAQIDLNSIKKLGNGYFTVEALKVISLEE
;
A
#
# COMPACT_ATOMS: atom_id res chain seq x y z
N MET A 1 -5.09 10.74 -20.20
CA MET A 1 -4.59 11.98 -19.54
C MET A 1 -4.11 11.63 -18.15
N LYS A 2 -3.04 12.22 -17.69
CA LYS A 2 -2.53 12.06 -16.32
C LYS A 2 -2.60 13.40 -15.61
N ARG A 3 -3.06 13.39 -14.36
CA ARG A 3 -3.11 14.60 -13.52
C ARG A 3 -2.66 14.28 -12.09
N ASN A 4 -2.08 15.27 -11.44
CA ASN A 4 -1.66 15.13 -10.05
C ASN A 4 -2.86 14.88 -9.13
N ILE A 5 -2.72 13.91 -8.25
CA ILE A 5 -3.78 13.42 -7.36
C ILE A 5 -4.27 14.53 -6.41
N TYR A 6 -3.38 15.37 -5.89
CA TYR A 6 -3.74 16.46 -4.99
C TYR A 6 -4.48 17.59 -5.71
N GLU A 7 -4.06 17.88 -6.95
CA GLU A 7 -4.76 18.86 -7.78
C GLU A 7 -6.18 18.40 -8.11
N LEU A 8 -6.33 17.11 -8.45
CA LEU A 8 -7.65 16.54 -8.73
C LEU A 8 -8.54 16.53 -7.49
N ALA A 9 -7.99 16.24 -6.31
CA ALA A 9 -8.75 16.26 -5.07
C ALA A 9 -9.30 17.65 -4.73
N ALA A 10 -8.62 18.70 -5.15
CA ALA A 10 -9.02 20.09 -4.96
C ALA A 10 -9.89 20.65 -6.10
N ASP A 11 -9.98 19.95 -7.22
CA ASP A 11 -10.71 20.37 -8.41
C ASP A 11 -12.11 19.72 -8.45
N PHE A 12 -13.15 20.54 -8.30
CA PHE A 12 -14.55 20.09 -8.32
C PHE A 12 -15.25 20.39 -9.66
N SER A 13 -14.47 20.59 -10.72
CA SER A 13 -15.01 20.76 -12.07
C SER A 13 -15.65 19.47 -12.61
N PRO A 14 -16.59 19.56 -13.54
CA PRO A 14 -17.16 18.37 -14.19
C PRO A 14 -16.09 17.51 -14.90
N GLU A 15 -15.04 18.12 -15.46
CA GLU A 15 -13.94 17.43 -16.11
C GLU A 15 -13.13 16.60 -15.11
N ALA A 16 -12.82 17.16 -13.95
CA ALA A 16 -12.13 16.44 -12.87
C ALA A 16 -12.98 15.29 -12.35
N ASP A 17 -14.26 15.51 -12.11
CA ASP A 17 -15.19 14.47 -11.66
C ASP A 17 -15.27 13.33 -12.68
N ALA A 18 -15.36 13.62 -13.96
CA ALA A 18 -15.38 12.60 -15.01
C ALA A 18 -14.09 11.76 -15.04
N MET A 19 -12.94 12.41 -14.86
CA MET A 19 -11.65 11.74 -14.82
C MET A 19 -11.54 10.81 -13.60
N ILE A 20 -11.94 11.29 -12.42
CA ILE A 20 -11.92 10.50 -11.17
C ILE A 20 -12.87 9.31 -11.28
N GLU A 21 -14.06 9.49 -11.83
CA GLU A 21 -15.02 8.41 -12.07
C GLU A 21 -14.43 7.32 -12.96
N LYS A 22 -13.83 7.71 -14.08
CA LYS A 22 -13.22 6.76 -15.01
C LYS A 22 -12.06 6.00 -14.38
N TRP A 23 -11.16 6.68 -13.68
CA TRP A 23 -10.08 6.04 -12.93
C TRP A 23 -10.62 5.06 -11.89
N SER A 24 -11.63 5.45 -11.12
CA SER A 24 -12.19 4.63 -10.05
C SER A 24 -12.89 3.36 -10.58
N SER A 25 -13.35 3.37 -11.84
CA SER A 25 -14.01 2.23 -12.48
C SER A 25 -13.07 1.07 -12.74
N PHE A 26 -11.76 1.29 -12.74
CA PHE A 26 -10.76 0.23 -12.94
C PHE A 26 -10.58 -0.71 -11.76
N GLY A 27 -11.35 -0.55 -10.70
CA GLY A 27 -11.43 -1.50 -9.59
C GLY A 27 -10.25 -1.53 -8.62
N THR A 28 -9.31 -0.62 -8.77
CA THR A 28 -8.02 -0.62 -8.04
C THR A 28 -8.17 -0.48 -6.52
N TYR A 29 -9.25 0.11 -6.04
CA TYR A 29 -9.52 0.33 -4.60
C TYR A 29 -10.88 -0.21 -4.18
N ASN A 30 -11.27 -1.33 -4.78
CA ASN A 30 -12.56 -1.96 -4.52
C ASN A 30 -12.45 -2.95 -3.36
N CYS A 31 -12.59 -2.46 -2.14
CA CYS A 31 -12.54 -3.28 -0.91
C CYS A 31 -13.89 -3.94 -0.59
N GLY A 32 -14.70 -4.29 -1.58
CA GLY A 32 -16.01 -4.90 -1.36
C GLY A 32 -17.09 -3.97 -0.82
N ILE A 33 -16.77 -2.73 -0.47
CA ILE A 33 -17.70 -1.68 -0.06
C ILE A 33 -17.85 -0.73 -1.24
N LYS A 34 -19.10 -0.49 -1.66
CA LYS A 34 -19.38 0.55 -2.66
C LYS A 34 -18.97 1.91 -2.09
N ARG A 35 -17.98 2.54 -2.71
CA ARG A 35 -17.55 3.90 -2.41
C ARG A 35 -17.67 4.75 -3.66
N ASP A 36 -18.02 6.02 -3.49
CA ASP A 36 -17.96 6.95 -4.60
C ASP A 36 -16.50 7.20 -5.06
N ALA A 37 -16.35 7.77 -6.23
CA ALA A 37 -15.05 7.96 -6.85
C ALA A 37 -14.12 8.87 -6.02
N ARG A 38 -14.67 9.92 -5.43
CA ARG A 38 -13.87 10.83 -4.60
C ARG A 38 -13.44 10.20 -3.29
N ALA A 39 -14.27 9.36 -2.67
CA ALA A 39 -13.85 8.58 -1.50
C ALA A 39 -12.69 7.63 -1.83
N LYS A 40 -12.70 7.01 -3.01
CA LYS A 40 -11.56 6.19 -3.47
C LYS A 40 -10.30 7.02 -3.68
N LEU A 41 -10.44 8.24 -4.20
CA LEU A 41 -9.32 9.16 -4.37
C LEU A 41 -8.70 9.56 -3.02
N GLU A 42 -9.51 9.85 -2.02
CA GLU A 42 -9.05 10.13 -0.66
C GLU A 42 -8.30 8.94 -0.04
N ILE A 43 -8.79 7.73 -0.25
CA ILE A 43 -8.10 6.51 0.20
C ILE A 43 -6.73 6.37 -0.50
N MET A 44 -6.66 6.64 -1.79
CA MET A 44 -5.39 6.61 -2.51
C MET A 44 -4.40 7.64 -1.96
N ILE A 45 -4.85 8.86 -1.69
CA ILE A 45 -4.01 9.91 -1.07
C ILE A 45 -3.48 9.43 0.29
N HIS A 46 -4.35 8.89 1.13
CA HIS A 46 -3.96 8.36 2.43
C HIS A 46 -2.93 7.23 2.31
N THR A 47 -3.12 6.32 1.37
CA THR A 47 -2.17 5.23 1.07
C THR A 47 -0.81 5.79 0.64
N ILE A 48 -0.79 6.78 -0.24
CA ILE A 48 0.44 7.42 -0.71
C ILE A 48 1.18 8.11 0.45
N GLU A 49 0.47 8.77 1.34
CA GLU A 49 1.06 9.39 2.53
C GLU A 49 1.72 8.35 3.44
N GLY A 50 1.07 7.20 3.63
CA GLY A 50 1.64 6.06 4.36
C GLY A 50 2.90 5.50 3.70
N GLU A 51 2.89 5.36 2.38
CA GLU A 51 4.07 4.90 1.62
C GLU A 51 5.23 5.89 1.74
N ASN A 52 4.98 7.20 1.77
CA ASN A 52 6.02 8.20 2.01
C ASN A 52 6.66 8.04 3.40
N ILE A 53 5.86 7.78 4.41
CA ILE A 53 6.34 7.56 5.78
C ILE A 53 7.25 6.34 5.83
N VAL A 54 6.86 5.25 5.20
CA VAL A 54 7.68 4.03 5.14
C VAL A 54 9.00 4.29 4.42
N LYS A 55 8.96 4.98 3.28
CA LYS A 55 10.18 5.33 2.54
C LYS A 55 11.13 6.18 3.39
N ASP A 56 10.62 7.19 4.07
CA ASP A 56 11.42 8.07 4.92
C ASP A 56 12.03 7.30 6.11
N TYR A 57 11.26 6.39 6.70
CA TYR A 57 11.77 5.51 7.74
C TYR A 57 12.93 4.65 7.23
N LEU A 58 12.76 3.99 6.10
CA LEU A 58 13.81 3.14 5.51
C LEU A 58 15.07 3.94 5.19
N ASN A 59 14.92 5.15 4.64
CA ASN A 59 16.06 6.02 4.36
C ASN A 59 16.76 6.53 5.63
N SER A 60 16.02 6.67 6.74
CA SER A 60 16.60 7.06 8.02
C SER A 60 17.49 5.98 8.65
N GLN A 61 17.37 4.73 8.22
CA GLN A 61 18.13 3.59 8.76
C GLN A 61 19.52 3.43 8.13
N ASN A 62 19.96 4.33 7.26
CA ASN A 62 21.25 4.28 6.55
C ASN A 62 21.49 2.98 5.76
N ASN A 63 20.43 2.29 5.36
CA ASN A 63 20.50 0.97 4.70
C ASN A 63 20.49 1.08 3.17
N GLY A 64 20.86 2.22 2.63
CA GLY A 64 20.83 2.45 1.22
C GLY A 64 19.93 3.63 0.85
N ARG A 65 19.50 3.64 -0.40
CA ARG A 65 18.66 4.71 -0.95
C ARG A 65 17.39 4.12 -1.53
N TRP A 66 16.29 4.36 -0.85
CA TRP A 66 14.99 3.88 -1.24
C TRP A 66 14.23 4.90 -2.06
N HIS A 67 13.66 4.44 -3.15
CA HIS A 67 12.89 5.23 -4.11
C HIS A 67 11.59 4.54 -4.44
N PHE A 68 10.58 5.32 -4.83
CA PHE A 68 9.39 4.73 -5.43
C PHE A 68 9.73 4.10 -6.78
N THR A 69 9.19 2.92 -7.00
CA THR A 69 9.37 2.21 -8.27
C THR A 69 8.66 2.93 -9.41
N ASP A 70 7.48 3.50 -9.13
CA ASP A 70 6.73 4.29 -10.11
C ASP A 70 7.04 5.78 -9.94
N PRO A 71 7.74 6.41 -10.91
CA PRO A 71 8.01 7.84 -10.85
C PRO A 71 6.73 8.69 -10.97
N ASP A 72 5.67 8.14 -11.53
CA ASP A 72 4.38 8.82 -11.76
C ASP A 72 3.34 8.50 -10.67
N ARG A 73 3.74 8.00 -9.52
CA ARG A 73 2.83 7.54 -8.46
C ARG A 73 1.87 8.63 -7.93
N LEU A 74 2.22 9.90 -8.08
CA LEU A 74 1.34 11.01 -7.69
C LEU A 74 0.37 11.42 -8.81
N LEU A 75 0.42 10.74 -9.94
CA LEU A 75 -0.45 11.00 -11.07
C LEU A 75 -1.49 9.90 -11.18
N ILE A 76 -2.73 10.27 -11.34
CA ILE A 76 -3.76 9.30 -11.76
C ILE A 76 -4.00 9.42 -13.25
N ASN A 77 -4.38 8.29 -13.82
CA ASN A 77 -4.63 8.15 -15.24
C ASN A 77 -6.07 7.68 -15.44
N ASP A 78 -6.73 8.21 -16.45
CA ASP A 78 -8.05 7.76 -16.90
C ASP A 78 -7.98 6.54 -17.83
N ALA A 79 -6.78 5.96 -18.01
CA ALA A 79 -6.56 4.70 -18.72
C ALA A 79 -6.07 3.63 -17.73
N TYR A 80 -6.50 2.37 -17.94
CA TYR A 80 -6.07 1.27 -17.10
C TYR A 80 -4.58 0.99 -17.27
N ALA A 81 -3.86 0.91 -16.15
CA ALA A 81 -2.45 0.53 -16.10
C ALA A 81 -2.23 -0.40 -14.90
N PRO A 82 -2.11 -1.72 -15.13
CA PRO A 82 -1.85 -2.64 -14.04
C PRO A 82 -0.46 -2.41 -13.45
N LYS A 83 -0.38 -2.48 -12.13
CA LYS A 83 0.88 -2.41 -11.40
C LYS A 83 1.36 -3.83 -11.11
N ASN A 84 2.54 -4.19 -11.59
CA ASN A 84 3.13 -5.52 -11.45
C ASN A 84 4.52 -5.50 -10.80
N TYR A 85 4.79 -4.53 -9.92
CA TYR A 85 6.09 -4.36 -9.29
C TYR A 85 5.92 -3.83 -7.85
N PRO A 86 6.91 -4.08 -6.97
CA PRO A 86 6.88 -3.57 -5.60
C PRO A 86 6.85 -2.04 -5.51
N ASP A 87 6.39 -1.51 -4.38
CA ASP A 87 6.24 -0.06 -4.17
C ASP A 87 7.57 0.69 -4.17
N LEU A 88 8.59 0.10 -3.56
CA LEU A 88 9.90 0.72 -3.39
C LEU A 88 11.03 -0.18 -3.89
N TYR A 89 12.12 0.45 -4.29
CA TYR A 89 13.38 -0.24 -4.57
C TYR A 89 14.55 0.52 -3.93
N ASN A 90 15.59 -0.21 -3.58
CA ASN A 90 16.86 0.34 -3.09
C ASN A 90 17.85 0.42 -4.23
N SER A 91 18.33 1.62 -4.56
CA SER A 91 19.24 1.83 -5.69
C SER A 91 20.67 1.34 -5.44
N VAL A 92 21.02 1.01 -4.19
CA VAL A 92 22.37 0.52 -3.84
C VAL A 92 22.45 -1.00 -3.94
N ASN A 93 21.52 -1.72 -3.31
CA ASN A 93 21.56 -3.19 -3.22
C ASN A 93 20.48 -3.88 -4.05
N HIS A 94 19.63 -3.12 -4.77
CA HIS A 94 18.54 -3.61 -5.65
C HIS A 94 17.45 -4.41 -4.93
N ILE A 95 17.38 -4.34 -3.61
CA ILE A 95 16.30 -4.95 -2.82
C ILE A 95 15.02 -4.15 -3.02
N THR A 96 13.89 -4.85 -3.04
CA THR A 96 12.56 -4.25 -3.21
C THR A 96 11.73 -4.38 -1.93
N CYS A 97 10.74 -3.51 -1.77
CA CYS A 97 9.84 -3.52 -0.64
C CYS A 97 8.41 -3.25 -1.09
N GLU A 98 7.50 -4.10 -0.67
CA GLU A 98 6.05 -3.87 -0.80
C GLU A 98 5.52 -3.26 0.49
N ILE A 99 4.61 -2.31 0.35
CA ILE A 99 3.97 -1.62 1.48
C ILE A 99 2.50 -1.98 1.51
N LYS A 100 2.01 -2.34 2.70
CA LYS A 100 0.61 -2.66 2.91
C LYS A 100 0.08 -1.83 4.07
N GLU A 101 -1.04 -1.14 3.86
CA GLU A 101 -1.73 -0.48 4.95
C GLU A 101 -2.81 -1.40 5.52
N VAL A 102 -2.88 -1.46 6.84
CA VAL A 102 -3.95 -2.16 7.57
C VAL A 102 -4.57 -1.23 8.59
N ASN A 103 -5.84 -1.44 8.91
CA ASN A 103 -6.48 -0.62 9.92
C ASN A 103 -5.95 -0.95 11.32
N ASP A 104 -6.08 -0.02 12.25
CA ASP A 104 -5.55 -0.16 13.61
C ASP A 104 -6.13 -1.37 14.36
N ARG A 105 -7.33 -1.81 14.00
CA ARG A 105 -7.99 -2.97 14.63
C ARG A 105 -7.35 -4.31 14.25
N GLN A 106 -6.61 -4.36 13.15
CA GLN A 106 -5.94 -5.57 12.69
C GLN A 106 -4.61 -5.84 13.40
N TRP A 107 -4.14 -4.89 14.22
CA TRP A 107 -2.92 -5.06 15.01
C TRP A 107 -3.19 -5.96 16.22
N SER A 108 -2.47 -7.09 16.30
CA SER A 108 -2.53 -8.01 17.43
C SER A 108 -1.26 -7.83 18.28
N THR A 109 -1.44 -7.77 19.60
CA THR A 109 -0.34 -7.53 20.54
C THR A 109 -0.07 -8.71 21.47
N VAL A 110 -0.68 -9.87 21.24
CA VAL A 110 -0.49 -11.05 22.11
C VAL A 110 0.72 -11.85 21.63
N GLY A 111 1.85 -11.65 22.31
CA GLY A 111 3.12 -12.33 22.04
C GLY A 111 3.81 -11.82 20.78
N LYS A 112 3.41 -12.31 19.62
CA LYS A 112 3.82 -11.80 18.31
C LYS A 112 2.71 -10.98 17.69
N THR A 113 3.06 -9.94 16.95
CA THR A 113 2.09 -9.23 16.12
C THR A 113 1.78 -10.06 14.88
N ILE A 114 0.54 -10.47 14.76
CA ILE A 114 0.04 -11.31 13.68
C ILE A 114 -1.03 -10.53 12.94
N PHE A 115 -0.88 -10.44 11.61
CA PHE A 115 -1.85 -9.79 10.74
C PHE A 115 -2.67 -10.83 10.00
N LYS A 116 -3.98 -10.64 9.98
CA LYS A 116 -4.90 -11.40 9.15
C LYS A 116 -5.29 -10.56 7.95
N LEU A 117 -4.88 -10.96 6.79
CA LEU A 117 -5.07 -10.23 5.54
C LEU A 117 -5.99 -11.02 4.60
N LYS A 118 -6.75 -10.30 3.78
CA LYS A 118 -7.64 -10.91 2.80
C LYS A 118 -6.92 -11.16 1.48
N CYS A 119 -7.12 -12.34 0.95
CA CYS A 119 -6.65 -12.74 -0.37
C CYS A 119 -7.83 -13.32 -1.13
N GLU A 120 -8.21 -12.72 -2.25
CA GLU A 120 -9.39 -13.15 -3.02
C GLU A 120 -9.12 -14.37 -3.90
N LYS A 121 -7.86 -14.62 -4.25
CA LYS A 121 -7.42 -15.73 -5.11
C LYS A 121 -6.15 -16.35 -4.55
N ASP A 122 -6.00 -17.66 -4.70
CA ASP A 122 -4.85 -18.40 -4.16
C ASP A 122 -3.50 -17.91 -4.67
N ASN A 123 -3.42 -17.46 -5.92
CA ASN A 123 -2.18 -16.95 -6.51
C ASN A 123 -1.86 -15.49 -6.15
N ILE A 124 -2.76 -14.82 -5.45
CA ILE A 124 -2.59 -13.40 -5.12
C ILE A 124 -1.55 -13.16 -4.02
N LEU A 125 -1.18 -14.20 -3.25
CA LEU A 125 -0.14 -14.07 -2.24
C LEU A 125 1.18 -13.53 -2.81
N SER A 126 1.60 -14.02 -3.97
CA SER A 126 2.77 -13.47 -4.66
C SER A 126 2.51 -12.08 -5.23
N ALA A 127 1.28 -11.83 -5.70
CA ALA A 127 0.89 -10.53 -6.22
C ALA A 127 0.71 -9.48 -5.11
N VAL A 128 0.23 -9.87 -3.92
CA VAL A 128 0.13 -8.95 -2.76
C VAL A 128 1.48 -8.35 -2.42
N PHE A 129 2.52 -9.15 -2.49
CA PHE A 129 3.88 -8.71 -2.20
C PHE A 129 4.70 -8.44 -3.47
N HIS A 130 4.11 -8.59 -4.66
CA HIS A 130 4.74 -8.38 -5.97
C HIS A 130 6.14 -9.01 -6.08
N ASN A 131 6.32 -10.20 -5.50
CA ASN A 131 7.64 -10.85 -5.38
C ASN A 131 8.70 -9.95 -4.71
N ALA A 132 8.28 -9.09 -3.80
CA ALA A 132 9.18 -8.20 -3.10
C ALA A 132 10.12 -8.96 -2.16
N ASP A 133 11.33 -8.45 -1.99
CA ASP A 133 12.29 -8.99 -1.03
C ASP A 133 11.87 -8.70 0.41
N ASN A 134 11.18 -7.60 0.64
CA ASN A 134 10.69 -7.16 1.94
C ASN A 134 9.24 -6.70 1.85
N CYS A 135 8.53 -6.80 2.98
CA CYS A 135 7.21 -6.22 3.13
C CYS A 135 7.14 -5.46 4.45
N ILE A 136 6.59 -4.26 4.39
CA ILE A 136 6.31 -3.44 5.57
C ILE A 136 4.82 -3.15 5.60
N ILE A 137 4.22 -3.36 6.76
CA ILE A 137 2.84 -2.99 7.04
C ILE A 137 2.84 -1.71 7.86
N ILE A 138 2.03 -0.74 7.45
CA ILE A 138 1.77 0.49 8.19
C ILE A 138 0.31 0.49 8.65
N ASN A 139 0.05 0.96 9.86
CA ASN A 139 -1.32 1.10 10.34
C ASN A 139 -2.01 2.35 9.77
N SER A 140 -3.35 2.39 9.84
CA SER A 140 -4.13 3.49 9.27
C SER A 140 -3.91 4.84 9.96
N SER A 141 -3.48 4.85 11.21
CA SER A 141 -3.07 6.08 11.92
C SER A 141 -1.65 6.54 11.55
N HIS A 142 -0.93 5.80 10.73
CA HIS A 142 0.43 6.09 10.27
C HIS A 142 1.45 6.31 11.39
N ASN A 143 1.28 5.63 12.51
CA ASN A 143 2.17 5.76 13.67
C ASN A 143 2.86 4.47 14.09
N LYS A 144 2.59 3.36 13.40
CA LYS A 144 3.24 2.06 13.64
C LYS A 144 3.62 1.41 12.33
N LEU A 145 4.81 0.85 12.29
CA LEU A 145 5.29 0.02 11.19
C LEU A 145 5.57 -1.39 11.68
N ALA A 146 5.35 -2.37 10.83
CA ALA A 146 5.76 -3.75 11.08
C ALA A 146 6.56 -4.26 9.89
N GLN A 147 7.78 -4.72 10.15
CA GLN A 147 8.54 -5.48 9.17
C GLN A 147 8.04 -6.92 9.20
N ILE A 148 7.61 -7.44 8.05
CA ILE A 148 6.96 -8.74 7.96
C ILE A 148 7.96 -9.86 7.67
N ASP A 149 7.77 -10.98 8.37
CA ASP A 149 8.43 -12.23 8.04
C ASP A 149 7.69 -12.89 6.87
N LEU A 150 8.24 -12.79 5.66
CA LEU A 150 7.64 -13.38 4.46
C LEU A 150 7.58 -14.92 4.53
N ASN A 151 8.41 -15.56 5.36
CA ASN A 151 8.36 -17.00 5.58
C ASN A 151 7.23 -17.43 6.53
N SER A 152 6.60 -16.48 7.20
CA SER A 152 5.49 -16.75 8.13
C SER A 152 4.12 -16.79 7.44
N ILE A 153 4.05 -16.57 6.14
CA ILE A 153 2.78 -16.55 5.41
C ILE A 153 2.08 -17.89 5.55
N LYS A 154 0.85 -17.83 6.08
CA LYS A 154 0.02 -19.01 6.29
C LYS A 154 -1.36 -18.77 5.73
N LYS A 155 -1.78 -19.63 4.81
CA LYS A 155 -3.14 -19.58 4.26
C LYS A 155 -4.15 -20.07 5.29
N LEU A 156 -5.24 -19.32 5.42
CA LEU A 156 -6.45 -19.76 6.11
C LEU A 156 -7.49 -20.15 5.06
N GLY A 157 -8.53 -20.88 5.42
CA GLY A 157 -9.71 -21.02 4.56
C GLY A 157 -10.36 -19.65 4.28
N ASN A 158 -11.28 -19.58 3.32
CA ASN A 158 -12.13 -18.41 2.99
C ASN A 158 -11.39 -17.21 2.38
N GLY A 159 -10.24 -17.41 1.74
CA GLY A 159 -9.50 -16.33 1.09
C GLY A 159 -8.71 -15.43 2.03
N TYR A 160 -8.45 -15.88 3.25
CA TYR A 160 -7.60 -15.16 4.21
C TYR A 160 -6.24 -15.84 4.38
N PHE A 161 -5.26 -15.05 4.79
CA PHE A 161 -3.96 -15.55 5.21
C PHE A 161 -3.44 -14.72 6.38
N THR A 162 -2.48 -15.28 7.11
CA THR A 162 -1.80 -14.58 8.20
C THR A 162 -0.33 -14.40 7.90
N VAL A 163 0.24 -13.33 8.44
CA VAL A 163 1.68 -13.06 8.45
C VAL A 163 2.10 -12.58 9.84
N GLU A 164 3.33 -12.85 10.22
CA GLU A 164 3.91 -12.41 11.49
C GLU A 164 4.90 -11.28 11.26
N ALA A 165 4.98 -10.36 12.23
CA ALA A 165 5.99 -9.31 12.23
C ALA A 165 7.31 -9.83 12.79
N LEU A 166 8.41 -9.54 12.10
CA LEU A 166 9.76 -9.67 12.65
C LEU A 166 10.04 -8.57 13.67
N LYS A 167 9.57 -7.38 13.40
CA LYS A 167 9.81 -6.20 14.22
C LYS A 167 8.63 -5.22 14.07
N VAL A 168 8.22 -4.65 15.18
CA VAL A 168 7.23 -3.56 15.22
C VAL A 168 7.93 -2.30 15.70
N ILE A 169 7.67 -1.19 15.01
CA ILE A 169 8.29 0.11 15.26
C ILE A 169 7.17 1.11 15.54
N SER A 170 7.29 1.85 16.63
CA SER A 170 6.46 3.02 16.90
C SER A 170 7.14 4.25 16.32
N LEU A 171 6.37 5.07 15.61
CA LEU A 171 6.82 6.33 15.03
C LEU A 171 6.52 7.53 15.93
N GLU A 172 5.76 7.33 16.99
CA GLU A 172 5.49 8.34 17.99
C GLU A 172 6.64 8.40 18.99
N GLU A 173 7.08 9.59 19.26
CA GLU A 173 8.05 9.87 20.32
C GLU A 173 7.38 10.01 21.69
#